data_f5f0cb09025cbbd7a21ad9a935eb62c2
#
_entry.id   f5f0cb09025cbbd7a21ad9a935eb62c2
#
_cell.length_a   1.000
_cell.length_b   1.000
_cell.length_c   1.000
_cell.angle_alpha   90.00
_cell.angle_beta   90.00
_cell.angle_gamma   90.00
#
_symmetry.space_group_name_H-M   'P 1'
#
loop_
_entity.id
_entity.type
_entity.pdbx_description
1 polymer ?
#
loop_
_entity_poly.entity_id
_entity_poly.type
_entity_poly.pdbx_seq_one_letter_code
_entity_poly.pdbx_strand_id
1 'polypeptide(L)'
;MKKTLVLVLSVFISLLLCGCTSYCYEDTVSDMNIMYGSYFMFFLKYNPDGAAVSHYKWDGDPEKTDIVIPEKYGKQKIKCLGGYFGRGLPSPFFIDCSSYLGIKSDVDETVGSLTGSMDPSMIEPGTKVVYTDFTIHLSKYIEKIYARADATVYTVKGEKTAYCPRVSIICDEDNRTFYSKDGKLYYRQDDTLVDGFNYAP
;
A
#
# COMPACT_ATOMS: atom_id res chain seq x y z
N MET A 1 -24.63 -24.74 -43.20
CA MET A 1 -23.47 -23.85 -43.11
C MET A 1 -23.74 -22.50 -42.40
N LYS A 2 -24.79 -21.71 -42.78
CA LYS A 2 -25.05 -20.40 -42.14
C LYS A 2 -25.33 -20.48 -40.63
N LYS A 3 -26.11 -21.49 -40.16
CA LYS A 3 -26.46 -21.66 -38.73
C LYS A 3 -25.23 -22.02 -37.87
N THR A 4 -24.34 -22.85 -38.41
CA THR A 4 -23.09 -23.23 -37.69
C THR A 4 -22.12 -22.06 -37.57
N LEU A 5 -22.04 -21.21 -38.57
CA LEU A 5 -21.19 -20.00 -38.58
C LEU A 5 -21.72 -18.99 -37.50
N VAL A 6 -23.03 -18.80 -37.43
CA VAL A 6 -23.65 -17.89 -36.44
C VAL A 6 -23.39 -18.41 -35.01
N LEU A 7 -23.51 -19.73 -34.79
CA LEU A 7 -23.23 -20.33 -33.47
C LEU A 7 -21.75 -20.15 -33.07
N VAL A 8 -20.84 -20.41 -33.98
CA VAL A 8 -19.40 -20.21 -33.73
C VAL A 8 -19.09 -18.74 -33.45
N LEU A 9 -19.69 -17.82 -34.20
CA LEU A 9 -19.50 -16.39 -34.02
C LEU A 9 -20.07 -15.92 -32.67
N SER A 10 -21.25 -16.42 -32.27
CA SER A 10 -21.87 -16.06 -30.98
C SER A 10 -21.05 -16.58 -29.78
N VAL A 11 -20.51 -17.80 -29.87
CA VAL A 11 -19.61 -18.36 -28.85
C VAL A 11 -18.32 -17.55 -28.77
N PHE A 12 -17.78 -17.16 -29.93
CA PHE A 12 -16.56 -16.33 -29.99
C PHE A 12 -16.77 -14.93 -29.41
N ILE A 13 -17.91 -14.30 -29.70
CA ILE A 13 -18.31 -13.00 -29.12
C ILE A 13 -18.57 -13.13 -27.61
N SER A 14 -19.21 -14.20 -27.16
CA SER A 14 -19.41 -14.46 -25.73
C SER A 14 -18.10 -14.66 -24.99
N LEU A 15 -17.13 -15.37 -25.58
CA LEU A 15 -15.78 -15.52 -25.05
C LEU A 15 -15.02 -14.19 -25.04
N LEU A 16 -15.19 -13.35 -26.06
CA LEU A 16 -14.64 -12.00 -26.12
C LEU A 16 -15.23 -11.07 -25.04
N LEU A 17 -16.52 -11.19 -24.77
CA LEU A 17 -17.22 -10.39 -23.77
C LEU A 17 -16.99 -10.88 -22.33
N CYS A 18 -16.72 -12.17 -22.13
CA CYS A 18 -16.36 -12.72 -20.82
C CYS A 18 -14.90 -12.49 -20.42
N GLY A 19 -14.08 -11.93 -21.30
CA GLY A 19 -12.63 -12.08 -21.26
C GLY A 19 -11.80 -10.99 -20.59
N CYS A 20 -12.37 -10.03 -19.88
CA CYS A 20 -11.57 -9.03 -19.15
C CYS A 20 -11.87 -9.03 -17.66
N THR A 21 -11.66 -10.14 -16.99
CA THR A 21 -11.63 -10.15 -15.52
C THR A 21 -10.19 -9.88 -15.07
N SER A 22 -9.97 -8.70 -14.54
CA SER A 22 -8.75 -8.41 -13.78
C SER A 22 -8.93 -8.98 -12.37
N TYR A 23 -8.06 -9.88 -11.97
CA TYR A 23 -8.00 -10.39 -10.60
C TYR A 23 -6.88 -9.65 -9.86
N CYS A 24 -7.23 -9.07 -8.71
CA CYS A 24 -6.25 -8.63 -7.75
C CYS A 24 -6.13 -9.71 -6.68
N TYR A 25 -4.93 -10.15 -6.44
CA TYR A 25 -4.60 -11.08 -5.35
C TYR A 25 -3.82 -10.33 -4.29
N GLU A 26 -4.05 -10.70 -3.05
CA GLU A 26 -3.32 -10.19 -1.91
C GLU A 26 -2.65 -11.34 -1.17
N ASP A 27 -1.43 -11.10 -0.71
CA ASP A 27 -0.69 -12.03 0.12
C ASP A 27 0.09 -11.24 1.18
N THR A 28 0.31 -11.84 2.34
CA THR A 28 1.07 -11.20 3.42
C THR A 28 2.43 -11.88 3.55
N VAL A 29 3.48 -11.11 3.36
CA VAL A 29 4.86 -11.56 3.49
C VAL A 29 5.63 -10.58 4.38
N SER A 30 6.25 -11.08 5.44
CA SER A 30 7.03 -10.26 6.38
C SER A 30 6.28 -9.01 6.83
N ASP A 31 5.04 -9.19 7.31
CA ASP A 31 4.15 -8.12 7.77
C ASP A 31 3.73 -7.10 6.69
N MET A 32 4.13 -7.33 5.44
CA MET A 32 3.72 -6.52 4.27
C MET A 32 2.58 -7.19 3.52
N ASN A 33 1.57 -6.41 3.17
CA ASN A 33 0.53 -6.86 2.25
C ASN A 33 0.97 -6.56 0.81
N ILE A 34 1.19 -7.63 0.05
CA ILE A 34 1.63 -7.57 -1.34
C ILE A 34 0.42 -7.80 -2.24
N MET A 35 0.14 -6.81 -3.06
CA MET A 35 -0.90 -6.87 -4.08
C MET A 35 -0.27 -7.22 -5.43
N TYR A 36 -0.83 -8.20 -6.09
CA TYR A 36 -0.43 -8.55 -7.44
C TYR A 36 -1.66 -8.85 -8.29
N GLY A 37 -1.66 -8.32 -9.51
CA GLY A 37 -2.74 -8.52 -10.45
C GLY A 37 -2.34 -9.44 -11.59
N SER A 38 -3.29 -10.17 -12.14
CA SER A 38 -3.14 -10.80 -13.44
C SER A 38 -4.33 -10.42 -14.31
N TYR A 39 -4.03 -9.85 -15.48
CA TYR A 39 -5.02 -9.67 -16.53
C TYR A 39 -5.05 -10.94 -17.36
N PHE A 40 -6.20 -11.60 -17.39
CA PHE A 40 -6.41 -12.74 -18.27
C PHE A 40 -7.04 -12.23 -19.56
N MET A 41 -6.21 -11.99 -20.57
CA MET A 41 -6.69 -11.70 -21.90
C MET A 41 -6.18 -12.81 -22.82
N PHE A 42 -7.08 -13.70 -23.27
CA PHE A 42 -6.79 -14.76 -24.23
C PHE A 42 -5.53 -15.59 -23.92
N PHE A 43 -5.51 -16.25 -22.75
CA PHE A 43 -4.40 -17.13 -22.33
C PHE A 43 -3.07 -16.42 -22.04
N LEU A 44 -2.99 -15.11 -22.10
CA LEU A 44 -1.80 -14.36 -21.73
C LEU A 44 -1.93 -13.82 -20.32
N LYS A 45 -1.09 -14.30 -19.41
CA LYS A 45 -0.92 -13.74 -18.07
C LYS A 45 -0.07 -12.49 -18.21
N TYR A 46 -0.70 -11.32 -18.21
CA TYR A 46 -0.02 -10.06 -18.34
C TYR A 46 -0.21 -9.20 -17.10
N ASN A 47 0.88 -8.80 -16.49
CA ASN A 47 0.89 -7.81 -15.42
C ASN A 47 1.90 -6.71 -15.75
N PRO A 48 1.46 -5.64 -16.43
CA PRO A 48 2.36 -4.57 -16.87
C PRO A 48 2.95 -3.80 -15.69
N ASP A 49 2.22 -3.71 -14.59
CA ASP A 49 2.58 -2.84 -13.47
C ASP A 49 3.41 -3.53 -12.39
N GLY A 50 3.66 -4.84 -12.51
CA GLY A 50 4.38 -5.61 -11.48
C GLY A 50 3.53 -5.86 -10.25
N ALA A 51 4.17 -6.12 -9.10
CA ALA A 51 3.53 -6.21 -7.80
C ALA A 51 3.67 -4.88 -7.05
N ALA A 52 2.81 -4.69 -6.04
CA ALA A 52 2.83 -3.52 -5.18
C ALA A 52 2.77 -3.93 -3.71
N VAL A 53 3.34 -3.13 -2.82
CA VAL A 53 3.10 -3.22 -1.38
C VAL A 53 2.04 -2.20 -1.01
N SER A 54 0.90 -2.66 -0.47
CA SER A 54 -0.22 -1.77 -0.11
C SER A 54 -0.12 -1.22 1.30
N HIS A 55 0.34 -2.02 2.24
CA HIS A 55 0.55 -1.58 3.61
C HIS A 55 1.55 -2.49 4.34
N TYR A 56 2.11 -1.94 5.42
CA TYR A 56 2.93 -2.66 6.38
C TYR A 56 2.16 -2.77 7.71
N LYS A 57 2.02 -3.97 8.26
CA LYS A 57 1.36 -4.22 9.55
C LYS A 57 2.39 -4.21 10.66
N TRP A 58 2.32 -3.20 11.51
CA TRP A 58 3.20 -3.12 12.66
C TRP A 58 2.50 -3.63 13.92
N ASP A 59 3.13 -4.56 14.61
CA ASP A 59 2.63 -5.22 15.82
C ASP A 59 3.06 -4.54 17.13
N GLY A 60 3.80 -3.43 17.04
CA GLY A 60 4.31 -2.69 18.18
C GLY A 60 5.73 -3.06 18.60
N ASP A 61 6.36 -3.96 17.90
CA ASP A 61 7.76 -4.33 18.13
C ASP A 61 8.69 -3.20 17.64
N PRO A 62 9.47 -2.56 18.53
CA PRO A 62 10.39 -1.51 18.14
C PRO A 62 11.52 -1.98 17.22
N GLU A 63 11.82 -3.28 17.19
CA GLU A 63 12.81 -3.86 16.28
C GLU A 63 12.29 -3.98 14.84
N LYS A 64 10.97 -3.86 14.63
CA LYS A 64 10.31 -3.93 13.33
C LYS A 64 9.99 -2.56 12.73
N THR A 65 10.75 -1.55 13.07
CA THR A 65 10.60 -0.20 12.49
C THR A 65 11.45 0.01 11.24
N ASP A 66 12.31 -0.96 10.90
CA ASP A 66 13.13 -0.95 9.69
C ASP A 66 12.47 -1.83 8.61
N ILE A 67 11.85 -1.18 7.61
CA ILE A 67 10.99 -1.81 6.61
C ILE A 67 11.76 -1.95 5.31
N VAL A 68 12.14 -3.16 4.95
CA VAL A 68 12.81 -3.43 3.67
C VAL A 68 11.80 -3.89 2.63
N ILE A 69 11.52 -3.04 1.65
CA ILE A 69 10.64 -3.40 0.54
C ILE A 69 11.36 -4.43 -0.36
N PRO A 70 10.82 -5.65 -0.51
CA PRO A 70 11.49 -6.66 -1.30
C PRO A 70 11.55 -6.29 -2.78
N GLU A 71 12.59 -6.70 -3.49
CA GLU A 71 12.72 -6.44 -4.92
C GLU A 71 11.67 -7.17 -5.76
N LYS A 72 11.24 -8.35 -5.29
CA LYS A 72 10.37 -9.25 -6.05
C LYS A 72 9.41 -10.00 -5.13
N TYR A 73 8.26 -10.31 -5.68
CA TYR A 73 7.34 -11.29 -5.15
C TYR A 73 7.16 -12.42 -6.18
N GLY A 74 7.66 -13.61 -5.85
CA GLY A 74 7.77 -14.69 -6.82
C GLY A 74 8.63 -14.29 -8.04
N LYS A 75 8.04 -14.31 -9.23
CA LYS A 75 8.71 -13.89 -10.48
C LYS A 75 8.47 -12.42 -10.83
N GLN A 76 7.63 -11.71 -10.08
CA GLN A 76 7.25 -10.34 -10.39
C GLN A 76 8.11 -9.36 -9.61
N LYS A 77 8.56 -8.29 -10.26
CA LYS A 77 9.20 -7.16 -9.60
C LYS A 77 8.17 -6.38 -8.83
N ILE A 78 8.51 -5.93 -7.63
CA ILE A 78 7.70 -4.97 -6.88
C ILE A 78 8.05 -3.59 -7.40
N LYS A 79 7.08 -2.94 -8.04
CA LYS A 79 7.26 -1.68 -8.73
C LYS A 79 6.53 -0.50 -8.08
N CYS A 80 5.62 -0.80 -7.15
CA CYS A 80 4.79 0.24 -6.54
C CYS A 80 4.76 0.12 -5.02
N LEU A 81 4.75 1.26 -4.36
CA LEU A 81 4.22 1.43 -3.01
C LEU A 81 2.82 2.03 -3.12
N GLY A 82 1.85 1.37 -2.49
CA GLY A 82 0.47 1.62 -2.83
C GLY A 82 0.21 1.18 -4.26
N GLY A 83 -1.00 1.25 -4.73
CA GLY A 83 -1.22 0.86 -6.10
C GLY A 83 -2.66 0.88 -6.54
N TYR A 84 -2.79 0.85 -7.84
CA TYR A 84 -4.04 0.78 -8.53
C TYR A 84 -4.16 -0.62 -9.17
N PHE A 85 -5.05 -1.43 -8.62
CA PHE A 85 -5.33 -2.74 -9.19
C PHE A 85 -6.82 -2.84 -9.57
N GLY A 86 -7.09 -2.94 -10.86
CA GLY A 86 -8.45 -3.08 -11.38
C GLY A 86 -9.22 -1.75 -11.48
N ARG A 87 -10.56 -1.82 -11.38
CA ARG A 87 -11.47 -0.67 -11.52
C ARG A 87 -11.71 0.11 -10.23
N GLY A 88 -10.93 -0.16 -9.19
CA GLY A 88 -11.08 0.47 -7.89
C GLY A 88 -10.34 1.81 -7.78
N LEU A 89 -10.52 2.49 -6.66
CA LEU A 89 -9.72 3.65 -6.27
C LEU A 89 -8.29 3.20 -5.94
N PRO A 90 -7.27 4.05 -6.16
CA PRO A 90 -5.92 3.74 -5.74
C PRO A 90 -5.89 3.45 -4.24
N SER A 91 -5.22 2.35 -3.86
CA SER A 91 -4.96 2.03 -2.46
C SER A 91 -3.62 2.67 -2.08
N PRO A 92 -3.58 3.72 -1.29
CA PRO A 92 -2.31 4.31 -0.87
C PRO A 92 -1.55 3.35 0.03
N PHE A 93 -0.22 3.43 -0.02
CA PHE A 93 0.63 2.77 0.97
C PHE A 93 0.51 3.49 2.31
N PHE A 94 0.38 2.74 3.38
CA PHE A 94 0.38 3.25 4.75
C PHE A 94 0.98 2.22 5.72
N ILE A 95 1.35 2.67 6.91
CA ILE A 95 1.78 1.81 8.01
C ILE A 95 0.56 1.59 8.91
N ASP A 96 0.10 0.35 8.98
CA ASP A 96 -1.04 -0.06 9.79
C ASP A 96 -0.60 -0.42 11.21
N CYS A 97 -0.95 0.43 12.15
CA CYS A 97 -0.70 0.23 13.58
C CYS A 97 -1.91 -0.39 14.32
N SER A 98 -2.97 -0.76 13.61
CA SER A 98 -4.22 -1.26 14.21
C SER A 98 -4.01 -2.57 14.98
N SER A 99 -3.14 -3.44 14.50
CA SER A 99 -2.80 -4.70 15.17
C SER A 99 -2.16 -4.49 16.54
N TYR A 100 -1.28 -3.51 16.67
CA TYR A 100 -0.67 -3.11 17.94
C TYR A 100 -1.71 -2.61 18.92
N LEU A 101 -2.70 -1.86 18.45
CA LEU A 101 -3.78 -1.31 19.26
C LEU A 101 -4.81 -2.36 19.66
N GLY A 102 -5.09 -3.33 18.80
CA GLY A 102 -5.98 -4.45 19.06
C GLY A 102 -5.44 -5.44 20.09
N ILE A 103 -4.11 -5.58 20.21
CA ILE A 103 -3.46 -6.48 21.17
C ILE A 103 -3.53 -5.88 22.60
N LYS A 104 -3.59 -4.57 22.76
CA LYS A 104 -3.79 -3.90 24.04
C LYS A 104 -5.26 -3.73 24.39
N SER A 105 -6.07 -4.76 24.16
CA SER A 105 -7.52 -4.82 24.16
C SER A 105 -8.25 -4.54 25.50
N ASP A 106 -7.95 -3.42 26.12
CA ASP A 106 -8.88 -2.69 26.99
C ASP A 106 -9.57 -1.55 26.21
N VAL A 107 -9.62 -1.68 24.88
CA VAL A 107 -10.34 -0.75 24.03
C VAL A 107 -11.82 -0.93 24.28
N ASP A 108 -12.45 0.09 24.82
CA ASP A 108 -13.90 0.13 25.02
C ASP A 108 -14.59 -0.02 23.63
N GLU A 109 -15.19 -1.19 23.37
CA GLU A 109 -15.91 -1.51 22.14
C GLU A 109 -17.08 -0.55 21.88
N THR A 110 -17.46 0.27 22.83
CA THR A 110 -18.55 1.25 22.71
C THR A 110 -18.14 2.51 21.95
N VAL A 111 -16.87 2.76 21.77
CA VAL A 111 -16.38 3.87 20.94
C VAL A 111 -16.10 3.34 19.55
N GLY A 112 -17.10 3.43 18.73
CA GLY A 112 -17.20 2.87 17.41
C GLY A 112 -15.90 2.88 16.61
N SER A 113 -15.62 1.72 16.12
CA SER A 113 -14.66 1.35 15.09
C SER A 113 -13.38 2.19 15.10
N LEU A 114 -12.30 1.53 15.39
CA LEU A 114 -10.97 1.89 14.89
C LEU A 114 -11.07 2.01 13.37
N THR A 115 -11.84 2.95 12.91
CA THR A 115 -12.08 3.22 11.52
C THR A 115 -10.90 3.98 11.02
N GLY A 116 -10.02 3.26 10.46
CA GLY A 116 -9.29 3.71 9.32
C GLY A 116 -8.52 5.00 9.55
N SER A 117 -7.31 4.92 9.23
CA SER A 117 -6.42 5.99 8.86
C SER A 117 -7.07 7.36 8.69
N MET A 118 -6.74 8.23 9.59
CA MET A 118 -7.10 9.65 9.56
C MET A 118 -5.88 10.45 9.11
N ASP A 119 -6.09 11.45 8.28
CA ASP A 119 -5.03 12.42 8.00
C ASP A 119 -4.58 13.05 9.33
N PRO A 120 -3.27 13.06 9.64
CA PRO A 120 -2.76 13.65 10.88
C PRO A 120 -3.22 15.11 11.12
N SER A 121 -3.49 15.85 10.06
CA SER A 121 -4.02 17.23 10.15
C SER A 121 -5.44 17.32 10.70
N MET A 122 -6.18 16.22 10.71
CA MET A 122 -7.56 16.13 11.22
C MET A 122 -7.63 15.71 12.71
N ILE A 123 -6.50 15.53 13.36
CA ILE A 123 -6.48 15.16 14.78
C ILE A 123 -7.05 16.30 15.61
N GLU A 124 -8.06 16.00 16.41
CA GLU A 124 -8.72 16.97 17.28
C GLU A 124 -7.75 17.59 18.29
N PRO A 125 -7.84 18.91 18.53
CA PRO A 125 -7.06 19.57 19.58
C PRO A 125 -7.26 18.89 20.96
N GLY A 126 -6.16 18.67 21.66
CA GLY A 126 -6.17 17.99 22.97
C GLY A 126 -6.02 16.47 22.93
N THR A 127 -6.02 15.88 21.74
CA THR A 127 -5.66 14.47 21.57
C THR A 127 -4.16 14.28 21.83
N LYS A 128 -3.80 13.30 22.64
CA LYS A 128 -2.40 12.91 22.84
C LYS A 128 -1.85 12.32 21.53
N VAL A 129 -0.75 12.85 21.02
CA VAL A 129 -0.12 12.32 19.81
C VAL A 129 1.14 11.54 20.19
N VAL A 130 1.25 10.32 19.68
CA VAL A 130 2.43 9.45 19.82
C VAL A 130 3.03 9.24 18.43
N TYR A 131 4.28 9.57 18.28
CA TYR A 131 5.02 9.33 17.04
C TYR A 131 5.87 8.06 17.17
N THR A 132 5.91 7.29 16.09
CA THR A 132 6.85 6.18 15.91
C THR A 132 7.57 6.37 14.58
N ASP A 133 8.90 6.36 14.64
CA ASP A 133 9.73 6.58 13.47
C ASP A 133 10.05 5.24 12.80
N PHE A 134 9.84 5.18 11.48
CA PHE A 134 10.13 4.04 10.63
C PHE A 134 11.15 4.41 9.58
N THR A 135 12.00 3.47 9.23
CA THR A 135 12.87 3.58 8.06
C THR A 135 12.34 2.68 6.96
N ILE A 136 12.13 3.22 5.77
CA ILE A 136 11.67 2.45 4.60
C ILE A 136 12.79 2.37 3.57
N HIS A 137 13.25 1.15 3.28
CA HIS A 137 14.23 0.89 2.24
C HIS A 137 13.52 0.55 0.94
N LEU A 138 13.71 1.39 -0.08
CA LEU A 138 13.15 1.22 -1.41
C LEU A 138 14.14 0.57 -2.35
N SER A 139 13.70 -0.47 -3.05
CA SER A 139 14.50 -1.12 -4.06
C SER A 139 14.60 -0.29 -5.34
N LYS A 140 15.59 -0.62 -6.18
CA LYS A 140 15.77 0.00 -7.51
C LYS A 140 14.60 -0.17 -8.48
N TYR A 141 13.68 -1.09 -8.18
CA TYR A 141 12.55 -1.40 -9.07
C TYR A 141 11.29 -0.59 -8.77
N ILE A 142 11.25 0.19 -7.69
CA ILE A 142 10.10 1.05 -7.40
C ILE A 142 10.03 2.17 -8.43
N GLU A 143 8.91 2.22 -9.16
CA GLU A 143 8.65 3.17 -10.24
C GLU A 143 7.50 4.12 -9.91
N LYS A 144 6.60 3.71 -8.99
CA LYS A 144 5.40 4.48 -8.62
C LYS A 144 5.18 4.44 -7.12
N ILE A 145 4.76 5.56 -6.57
CA ILE A 145 4.42 5.68 -5.15
C ILE A 145 3.08 6.40 -5.02
N TYR A 146 2.18 5.78 -4.27
CA TYR A 146 0.93 6.34 -3.80
C TYR A 146 0.93 6.15 -2.29
N ALA A 147 1.42 7.13 -1.57
CA ALA A 147 1.49 7.09 -0.11
C ALA A 147 0.43 8.00 0.50
N ARG A 148 0.04 7.66 1.72
CA ARG A 148 -0.80 8.52 2.55
C ARG A 148 -0.27 8.47 3.98
N ALA A 149 -0.06 9.63 4.56
CA ALA A 149 0.18 9.74 5.97
C ALA A 149 -1.10 9.39 6.73
N ASP A 150 -1.01 8.43 7.61
CA ASP A 150 -2.14 7.93 8.38
C ASP A 150 -1.86 8.05 9.87
N ALA A 151 -2.86 8.52 10.61
CA ALA A 151 -2.89 8.47 12.06
C ALA A 151 -3.99 7.51 12.50
N THR A 152 -3.70 6.60 13.40
CA THR A 152 -4.71 5.74 14.02
C THR A 152 -5.10 6.32 15.37
N VAL A 153 -6.35 6.75 15.51
CA VAL A 153 -6.88 7.29 16.76
C VAL A 153 -7.60 6.19 17.54
N TYR A 154 -7.30 6.09 18.80
CA TYR A 154 -7.99 5.17 19.72
C TYR A 154 -8.29 5.85 21.05
N THR A 155 -9.28 5.31 21.74
CA THR A 155 -9.69 5.81 23.06
C THR A 155 -9.46 4.74 24.10
N VAL A 156 -8.73 5.05 25.17
CA VAL A 156 -8.53 4.17 26.32
C VAL A 156 -9.02 4.89 27.55
N LYS A 157 -10.00 4.33 28.27
CA LYS A 157 -10.57 4.92 29.50
C LYS A 157 -10.99 6.39 29.36
N GLY A 158 -11.51 6.74 28.18
CA GLY A 158 -11.95 8.11 27.86
C GLY A 158 -10.86 9.06 27.35
N GLU A 159 -9.60 8.63 27.34
CA GLU A 159 -8.50 9.43 26.78
C GLU A 159 -8.26 9.08 25.31
N LYS A 160 -8.31 10.08 24.44
CA LYS A 160 -7.98 9.93 23.03
C LYS A 160 -6.48 10.02 22.81
N THR A 161 -5.94 9.03 22.11
CA THR A 161 -4.53 9.02 21.66
C THR A 161 -4.47 8.74 20.18
N ALA A 162 -3.67 9.51 19.45
CA ALA A 162 -3.39 9.31 18.03
C ALA A 162 -1.98 8.75 17.86
N TYR A 163 -1.87 7.62 17.19
CA TYR A 163 -0.60 7.08 16.71
C TYR A 163 -0.33 7.59 15.30
N CYS A 164 0.80 8.26 15.13
CA CYS A 164 1.22 8.88 13.87
C CYS A 164 2.57 8.30 13.45
N PRO A 165 2.61 7.32 12.54
CA PRO A 165 3.85 6.87 11.95
C PRO A 165 4.55 8.03 11.24
N ARG A 166 5.86 8.17 11.47
CA ARG A 166 6.73 9.05 10.69
C ARG A 166 7.75 8.19 9.95
N VAL A 167 8.16 8.63 8.78
CA VAL A 167 9.05 7.83 7.95
C VAL A 167 10.32 8.58 7.56
N SER A 168 11.41 7.84 7.55
CA SER A 168 12.63 8.18 6.84
C SER A 168 12.80 7.20 5.68
N ILE A 169 13.19 7.67 4.51
CA ILE A 169 13.29 6.82 3.33
C ILE A 169 14.73 6.72 2.88
N ILE A 170 15.18 5.50 2.66
CA ILE A 170 16.45 5.16 2.02
C ILE A 170 16.14 4.53 0.67
N CYS A 171 16.54 5.19 -0.39
CA CYS A 171 16.31 4.73 -1.75
C CYS A 171 17.60 4.13 -2.31
N ASP A 172 17.48 2.97 -2.97
CA ASP A 172 18.57 2.33 -3.69
C ASP A 172 19.18 3.31 -4.73
N GLU A 173 20.50 3.42 -4.78
CA GLU A 173 21.20 4.36 -5.66
C GLU A 173 20.94 4.09 -7.15
N ASP A 174 20.68 2.82 -7.50
CA ASP A 174 20.34 2.40 -8.86
C ASP A 174 18.86 2.64 -9.21
N ASN A 175 18.04 3.18 -8.30
CA ASN A 175 16.66 3.52 -8.62
C ASN A 175 16.64 4.68 -9.62
N ARG A 176 15.93 4.49 -10.73
CA ARG A 176 15.91 5.44 -11.86
C ARG A 176 14.88 6.55 -11.71
N THR A 177 13.89 6.36 -10.85
CA THR A 177 12.76 7.28 -10.69
C THR A 177 12.93 8.17 -9.47
N PHE A 178 13.47 7.61 -8.38
CA PHE A 178 13.56 8.27 -7.10
C PHE A 178 14.99 8.33 -6.57
N TYR A 179 15.22 9.25 -5.66
CA TYR A 179 16.38 9.27 -4.78
C TYR A 179 15.99 9.77 -3.39
N SER A 180 16.76 9.41 -2.37
CA SER A 180 16.54 9.93 -1.02
C SER A 180 17.64 10.91 -0.61
N LYS A 181 17.23 11.94 0.13
CA LYS A 181 18.12 12.93 0.73
C LYS A 181 17.55 13.36 2.07
N ASP A 182 18.37 13.32 3.11
CA ASP A 182 17.97 13.70 4.49
C ASP A 182 16.70 13.00 4.97
N GLY A 183 16.59 11.67 4.70
CA GLY A 183 15.43 10.85 5.05
C GLY A 183 14.16 11.10 4.22
N LYS A 184 14.21 11.98 3.26
CA LYS A 184 13.08 12.34 2.39
C LYS A 184 13.28 11.82 0.98
N LEU A 185 12.19 11.53 0.28
CA LEU A 185 12.19 10.99 -1.07
C LEU A 185 11.85 12.04 -2.11
N TYR A 186 12.58 12.03 -3.21
CA TYR A 186 12.43 12.99 -4.30
C TYR A 186 12.37 12.29 -5.65
N TYR A 187 11.67 12.89 -6.60
CA TYR A 187 11.71 12.48 -8.00
C TYR A 187 13.04 12.93 -8.63
N ARG A 188 13.75 12.02 -9.31
CA ARG A 188 14.99 12.38 -10.05
C ARG A 188 14.75 13.32 -11.22
N GLN A 189 13.54 13.32 -11.76
CA GLN A 189 13.16 14.09 -12.93
C GLN A 189 13.23 15.60 -12.69
N ASP A 190 12.79 16.06 -11.51
CA ASP A 190 12.55 17.48 -11.25
C ASP A 190 12.84 17.92 -9.81
N ASP A 191 13.45 17.04 -9.03
CA ASP A 191 13.78 17.26 -7.62
C ASP A 191 12.58 17.59 -6.73
N THR A 192 11.36 17.25 -7.18
CA THR A 192 10.16 17.44 -6.34
C THR A 192 10.09 16.39 -5.24
N LEU A 193 9.70 16.83 -4.05
CA LEU A 193 9.43 15.96 -2.91
C LEU A 193 8.24 15.05 -3.23
N VAL A 194 8.37 13.76 -2.90
CA VAL A 194 7.25 12.83 -3.01
C VAL A 194 6.27 13.07 -1.86
N ASP A 195 5.05 13.43 -2.21
CA ASP A 195 3.98 13.71 -1.26
C ASP A 195 3.37 12.43 -0.64
N GLY A 196 2.58 12.63 0.41
CA GLY A 196 1.79 11.59 1.07
C GLY A 196 2.51 10.87 2.20
N PHE A 197 3.76 11.15 2.46
CA PHE A 197 4.47 10.63 3.63
C PHE A 197 4.49 11.66 4.78
N ASN A 198 4.36 11.18 6.01
CA ASN A 198 4.68 11.95 7.20
C ASN A 198 6.18 11.78 7.51
N TYR A 199 7.01 12.62 6.92
CA TYR A 199 8.46 12.50 7.09
C TYR A 199 8.90 12.81 8.53
N ALA A 200 9.87 12.03 9.02
CA ALA A 200 10.58 12.36 10.25
C ALA A 200 11.32 13.71 10.09
N PRO A 201 11.46 14.48 11.17
CA PRO A 201 12.13 15.78 11.14
C PRO A 201 13.63 15.68 10.82
#